data_42c48bcac6215445cdb25ba6a2ffba19
#
_entry.id   42c48bcac6215445cdb25ba6a2ffba19
#
_cell.length_a   1.000
_cell.length_b   1.000
_cell.length_c   1.000
_cell.angle_alpha   90.00
_cell.angle_beta   90.00
_cell.angle_gamma   90.00
#
_symmetry.space_group_name_H-M   'P 1'
#
loop_
_entity.id
_entity.type
_entity.pdbx_description
1 polymer ?
#
loop_
_entity_poly.entity_id
_entity_poly.type
_entity_poly.pdbx_seq_one_letter_code
_entity_poly.pdbx_strand_id
1 'polypeptide(L)'
;MRISAKNKTAGFTLIELLTVIAIIGILAAIIIPTVGTVREKAQRAVDSNNIREVLKAAQIYAGDNNDRLPDPQTSATLITGGTAVYRWPGILAKNNILTDPSFYFAKNDPLYPATVPTVILRAGVAARNQMDTTFIASTISLEFVGGVKMSDTATTPVVYTRGLQTAGTWNGTTNATNIGVYKDTGGYIAFL
;
A
#
# COMPACT_ATOMS: atom_id res chain seq x y z
N MET A 1 -69.18 -31.15 -4.88
CA MET A 1 -68.88 -30.07 -5.86
C MET A 1 -67.73 -29.21 -5.38
N ARG A 2 -66.49 -29.39 -5.90
CA ARG A 2 -65.29 -28.64 -5.49
C ARG A 2 -65.13 -27.45 -6.42
N ILE A 3 -65.28 -26.25 -5.85
CA ILE A 3 -65.03 -25.00 -6.58
C ILE A 3 -63.50 -24.76 -6.54
N SER A 4 -62.86 -24.93 -7.70
CA SER A 4 -61.42 -24.60 -7.89
C SER A 4 -61.29 -23.06 -7.95
N ALA A 5 -60.67 -22.45 -6.92
CA ALA A 5 -60.33 -21.04 -6.94
C ALA A 5 -59.18 -20.83 -7.94
N LYS A 6 -59.47 -20.16 -9.04
CA LYS A 6 -58.50 -19.78 -10.05
C LYS A 6 -57.65 -18.62 -9.51
N ASN A 7 -56.41 -18.92 -9.09
CA ASN A 7 -55.45 -17.90 -8.73
C ASN A 7 -55.23 -16.96 -9.90
N LYS A 8 -55.66 -15.69 -9.79
CA LYS A 8 -55.32 -14.65 -10.75
C LYS A 8 -53.85 -14.29 -10.51
N THR A 9 -52.96 -14.72 -11.39
CA THR A 9 -51.59 -14.18 -11.48
C THR A 9 -51.72 -12.74 -11.95
N ALA A 10 -51.37 -11.78 -11.08
CA ALA A 10 -51.24 -10.39 -11.47
C ALA A 10 -50.10 -10.28 -12.50
N GLY A 11 -50.43 -9.95 -13.73
CA GLY A 11 -49.43 -9.70 -14.77
C GLY A 11 -48.77 -8.35 -14.55
N PHE A 12 -47.44 -8.31 -14.68
CA PHE A 12 -46.65 -7.07 -14.61
C PHE A 12 -46.98 -6.20 -15.83
N THR A 13 -47.25 -4.91 -15.62
CA THR A 13 -47.52 -3.99 -16.73
C THR A 13 -46.20 -3.48 -17.34
N LEU A 14 -46.22 -3.22 -18.66
CA LEU A 14 -45.07 -2.70 -19.38
C LEU A 14 -44.58 -1.37 -18.79
N ILE A 15 -45.51 -0.54 -18.29
CA ILE A 15 -45.21 0.76 -17.70
C ILE A 15 -44.50 0.62 -16.33
N GLU A 16 -44.88 -0.38 -15.52
CA GLU A 16 -44.22 -0.66 -14.23
C GLU A 16 -42.75 -1.09 -14.47
N LEU A 17 -42.50 -1.94 -15.49
CA LEU A 17 -41.14 -2.32 -15.83
C LEU A 17 -40.34 -1.11 -16.36
N LEU A 18 -40.94 -0.28 -17.22
CA LEU A 18 -40.28 0.87 -17.82
C LEU A 18 -39.91 1.93 -16.76
N THR A 19 -40.80 2.18 -15.80
CA THR A 19 -40.50 3.15 -14.71
C THR A 19 -39.37 2.66 -13.83
N VAL A 20 -39.30 1.36 -13.51
CA VAL A 20 -38.21 0.80 -12.68
C VAL A 20 -36.85 0.93 -13.40
N ILE A 21 -36.77 0.56 -14.68
CA ILE A 21 -35.50 0.70 -15.41
C ILE A 21 -35.09 2.18 -15.58
N ALA A 22 -36.04 3.07 -15.74
CA ALA A 22 -35.76 4.52 -15.82
C ALA A 22 -35.15 5.03 -14.49
N ILE A 23 -35.72 4.65 -13.35
CA ILE A 23 -35.19 5.03 -12.02
C ILE A 23 -33.80 4.44 -11.79
N ILE A 24 -33.61 3.15 -12.10
CA ILE A 24 -32.30 2.51 -12.00
C ILE A 24 -31.27 3.20 -12.91
N GLY A 25 -31.67 3.59 -14.11
CA GLY A 25 -30.80 4.30 -15.05
C GLY A 25 -30.34 5.66 -14.51
N ILE A 26 -31.24 6.42 -13.91
CA ILE A 26 -30.91 7.72 -13.27
C ILE A 26 -29.95 7.51 -12.08
N LEU A 27 -30.23 6.54 -11.21
CA LEU A 27 -29.38 6.25 -10.06
C LEU A 27 -27.98 5.75 -10.50
N ALA A 28 -27.92 4.87 -11.48
CA ALA A 28 -26.68 4.37 -12.04
C ALA A 28 -25.82 5.49 -12.66
N ALA A 29 -26.43 6.43 -13.37
CA ALA A 29 -25.74 7.57 -13.98
C ALA A 29 -25.02 8.47 -12.96
N ILE A 30 -25.53 8.54 -11.73
CA ILE A 30 -24.90 9.32 -10.64
C ILE A 30 -23.84 8.49 -9.91
N ILE A 31 -24.11 7.19 -9.69
CA ILE A 31 -23.25 6.32 -8.87
C ILE A 31 -21.99 5.93 -9.61
N ILE A 32 -22.08 5.56 -10.90
CA ILE A 32 -20.94 5.02 -11.66
C ILE A 32 -19.72 5.96 -11.66
N PRO A 33 -19.84 7.27 -11.95
CA PRO A 33 -18.68 8.16 -11.95
C PRO A 33 -18.09 8.40 -10.57
N THR A 34 -18.88 8.28 -9.49
CA THR A 34 -18.41 8.56 -8.12
C THR A 34 -17.68 7.38 -7.50
N VAL A 35 -18.00 6.14 -7.85
CA VAL A 35 -17.39 4.93 -7.29
C VAL A 35 -15.88 4.90 -7.49
N GLY A 36 -15.38 5.33 -8.66
CA GLY A 36 -13.95 5.36 -8.96
C GLY A 36 -13.17 6.27 -8.00
N THR A 37 -13.65 7.49 -7.81
CA THR A 37 -13.01 8.47 -6.93
C THR A 37 -13.06 8.08 -5.45
N VAL A 38 -14.17 7.49 -5.01
CA VAL A 38 -14.31 6.99 -3.64
C VAL A 38 -13.34 5.84 -3.37
N ARG A 39 -13.21 4.90 -4.31
CA ARG A 39 -12.27 3.78 -4.21
C ARG A 39 -10.82 4.26 -4.12
N GLU A 40 -10.44 5.25 -4.92
CA GLU A 40 -9.08 5.83 -4.87
C GLU A 40 -8.81 6.49 -3.52
N LYS A 41 -9.74 7.29 -3.00
CA LYS A 41 -9.61 7.92 -1.67
C LYS A 41 -9.51 6.89 -0.54
N ALA A 42 -10.32 5.84 -0.60
CA ALA A 42 -10.27 4.75 0.37
C ALA A 42 -8.90 4.05 0.34
N GLN A 43 -8.35 3.80 -0.85
CA GLN A 43 -7.03 3.19 -0.98
C GLN A 43 -5.92 4.10 -0.45
N ARG A 44 -5.98 5.41 -0.71
CA ARG A 44 -5.03 6.39 -0.12
C ARG A 44 -5.06 6.38 1.41
N ALA A 45 -6.23 6.19 2.02
CA ALA A 45 -6.34 6.07 3.48
C ALA A 45 -5.65 4.79 4.00
N VAL A 46 -5.80 3.67 3.28
CA VAL A 46 -5.07 2.42 3.60
C VAL A 46 -3.56 2.64 3.50
N ASP A 47 -3.09 3.26 2.42
CA ASP A 47 -1.65 3.51 2.20
C ASP A 47 -1.07 4.43 3.30
N SER A 48 -1.83 5.47 3.72
CA SER A 48 -1.45 6.33 4.84
C SER A 48 -1.35 5.55 6.16
N ASN A 49 -2.24 4.59 6.39
CA ASN A 49 -2.18 3.72 7.57
C ASN A 49 -0.97 2.77 7.51
N ASN A 50 -0.69 2.19 6.34
CA ASN A 50 0.45 1.28 6.14
C ASN A 50 1.79 2.00 6.45
N ILE A 51 1.96 3.24 6.00
CA ILE A 51 3.15 4.05 6.32
C ILE A 51 3.30 4.24 7.83
N ARG A 52 2.21 4.51 8.54
CA ARG A 52 2.23 4.65 10.00
C ARG A 52 2.60 3.34 10.70
N GLU A 53 2.11 2.21 10.23
CA GLU A 53 2.46 0.89 10.78
C GLU A 53 3.95 0.57 10.52
N VAL A 54 4.47 0.89 9.34
CA VAL A 54 5.91 0.75 9.04
C VAL A 54 6.76 1.64 9.95
N LEU A 55 6.34 2.89 10.20
CA LEU A 55 7.03 3.78 11.13
C LEU A 55 7.01 3.24 12.56
N LYS A 56 5.85 2.79 13.07
CA LYS A 56 5.74 2.17 14.40
C LYS A 56 6.64 0.93 14.52
N ALA A 57 6.69 0.10 13.49
CA ALA A 57 7.59 -1.05 13.45
C ALA A 57 9.06 -0.63 13.57
N ALA A 58 9.45 0.47 12.91
CA ALA A 58 10.78 1.02 13.02
C ALA A 58 11.09 1.59 14.42
N GLN A 59 10.11 2.21 15.06
CA GLN A 59 10.24 2.71 16.43
C GLN A 59 10.39 1.55 17.45
N ILE A 60 9.65 0.44 17.25
CA ILE A 60 9.82 -0.77 18.06
C ILE A 60 11.25 -1.32 17.90
N TYR A 61 11.74 -1.38 16.65
CA TYR A 61 13.12 -1.80 16.38
C TYR A 61 14.14 -0.91 17.10
N ALA A 62 13.93 0.41 17.09
CA ALA A 62 14.83 1.36 17.71
C ALA A 62 14.95 1.16 19.25
N GLY A 63 13.86 0.75 19.90
CA GLY A 63 13.85 0.44 21.32
C GLY A 63 14.88 -0.63 21.72
N ASP A 64 15.13 -1.61 20.85
CA ASP A 64 16.11 -2.69 21.07
C ASP A 64 17.50 -2.39 20.44
N ASN A 65 17.64 -1.27 19.73
CA ASN A 65 18.83 -0.94 18.94
C ASN A 65 19.44 0.44 19.24
N ASN A 66 19.54 0.81 20.53
CA ASN A 66 20.13 2.06 21.00
C ASN A 66 19.51 3.31 20.37
N ASP A 67 18.19 3.37 20.33
CA ASP A 67 17.38 4.45 19.73
C ASP A 67 17.61 4.67 18.24
N ARG A 68 18.24 3.73 17.52
CA ARG A 68 18.50 3.84 16.09
C ARG A 68 17.42 3.13 15.29
N LEU A 69 16.80 3.83 14.36
CA LEU A 69 15.93 3.23 13.37
C LEU A 69 16.72 2.34 12.40
N PRO A 70 16.06 1.44 11.66
CA PRO A 70 16.75 0.65 10.63
C PRO A 70 17.52 1.56 9.68
N ASP A 71 18.77 1.22 9.40
CA ASP A 71 19.61 1.99 8.48
C ASP A 71 20.00 1.11 7.27
N PRO A 72 19.57 1.49 6.06
CA PRO A 72 19.88 0.75 4.84
C PRO A 72 21.37 0.62 4.54
N GLN A 73 22.17 1.58 4.99
CA GLN A 73 23.62 1.62 4.72
C GLN A 73 24.38 0.64 5.62
N THR A 74 24.18 0.75 6.92
CA THR A 74 24.87 -0.13 7.90
C THR A 74 24.31 -1.55 7.91
N SER A 75 23.12 -1.73 7.40
CA SER A 75 22.42 -3.03 7.37
C SER A 75 22.91 -3.98 6.27
N ALA A 76 23.86 -3.57 5.44
CA ALA A 76 24.43 -4.43 4.40
C ALA A 76 25.04 -5.72 4.94
N THR A 77 25.57 -5.70 6.17
CA THR A 77 26.12 -6.88 6.87
C THR A 77 25.04 -7.73 7.56
N LEU A 78 23.90 -7.14 7.87
CA LEU A 78 22.81 -7.82 8.59
C LEU A 78 21.82 -8.52 7.66
N ILE A 79 21.61 -7.97 6.45
CA ILE A 79 20.68 -8.47 5.44
C ILE A 79 21.39 -8.56 4.10
N THR A 80 21.35 -9.72 3.48
CA THR A 80 21.91 -9.99 2.16
C THR A 80 20.83 -10.01 1.07
N GLY A 81 21.18 -9.52 -0.12
CA GLY A 81 20.27 -9.39 -1.25
C GLY A 81 19.55 -8.03 -1.27
N GLY A 82 19.17 -7.61 -2.46
CA GLY A 82 18.50 -6.34 -2.72
C GLY A 82 19.38 -5.10 -2.54
N THR A 83 18.85 -3.96 -2.99
CA THR A 83 19.45 -2.63 -2.79
C THR A 83 19.13 -2.09 -1.40
N ALA A 84 19.67 -0.92 -1.06
CA ALA A 84 19.48 -0.29 0.25
C ALA A 84 17.99 -0.18 0.67
N VAL A 85 17.12 0.16 -0.27
CA VAL A 85 15.68 0.36 -0.02
C VAL A 85 14.99 -0.91 0.51
N TYR A 86 15.41 -2.10 0.07
CA TYR A 86 14.84 -3.37 0.52
C TYR A 86 15.37 -3.84 1.88
N ARG A 87 16.54 -3.35 2.29
CA ARG A 87 17.16 -3.77 3.56
C ARG A 87 16.36 -3.31 4.77
N TRP A 88 15.69 -2.17 4.68
CA TRP A 88 14.82 -1.68 5.75
C TRP A 88 13.69 -2.67 6.09
N PRO A 89 12.83 -3.08 5.12
CA PRO A 89 11.87 -4.17 5.31
C PRO A 89 12.52 -5.47 5.80
N GLY A 90 13.70 -5.82 5.25
CA GLY A 90 14.44 -7.02 5.63
C GLY A 90 14.85 -7.04 7.09
N ILE A 91 15.29 -5.91 7.65
CA ILE A 91 15.65 -5.80 9.08
C ILE A 91 14.43 -5.97 9.96
N LEU A 92 13.32 -5.31 9.64
CA LEU A 92 12.08 -5.42 10.41
C LEU A 92 11.56 -6.87 10.37
N ALA A 93 11.61 -7.52 9.21
CA ALA A 93 11.23 -8.92 9.06
C ALA A 93 12.17 -9.88 9.81
N LYS A 94 13.51 -9.63 9.81
CA LYS A 94 14.49 -10.41 10.55
C LYS A 94 14.19 -10.43 12.05
N ASN A 95 13.80 -9.29 12.59
CA ASN A 95 13.48 -9.13 14.01
C ASN A 95 12.01 -9.50 14.35
N ASN A 96 11.25 -10.09 13.41
CA ASN A 96 9.84 -10.46 13.57
C ASN A 96 8.91 -9.27 13.94
N ILE A 97 9.29 -8.05 13.61
CA ILE A 97 8.48 -6.85 13.95
C ILE A 97 7.43 -6.62 12.88
N LEU A 98 7.83 -6.62 11.59
CA LEU A 98 6.92 -6.48 10.46
C LEU A 98 7.34 -7.45 9.35
N THR A 99 6.59 -8.54 9.20
CA THR A 99 6.92 -9.65 8.29
C THR A 99 6.05 -9.70 7.04
N ASP A 100 4.93 -8.97 7.03
CA ASP A 100 4.00 -8.95 5.89
C ASP A 100 4.49 -7.97 4.82
N PRO A 101 4.81 -8.45 3.60
CA PRO A 101 5.25 -7.58 2.51
C PRO A 101 4.19 -6.58 2.02
N SER A 102 2.90 -6.86 2.25
CA SER A 102 1.79 -6.04 1.72
C SER A 102 1.83 -4.58 2.20
N PHE A 103 2.43 -4.31 3.35
CA PHE A 103 2.60 -2.95 3.89
C PHE A 103 3.48 -2.05 3.01
N TYR A 104 4.30 -2.64 2.15
CA TYR A 104 5.26 -1.91 1.31
C TYR A 104 4.77 -1.63 -0.10
N PHE A 105 3.54 -2.09 -0.45
CA PHE A 105 2.95 -1.94 -1.78
C PHE A 105 1.63 -1.19 -1.72
N ALA A 106 1.56 -0.03 -2.39
CA ALA A 106 0.33 0.75 -2.53
C ALA A 106 -0.42 0.31 -3.79
N LYS A 107 -1.69 -0.06 -3.68
CA LYS A 107 -2.49 -0.59 -4.81
C LYS A 107 -2.68 0.40 -5.97
N ASN A 108 -2.61 1.70 -5.69
CA ASN A 108 -2.71 2.73 -6.72
C ASN A 108 -1.36 3.08 -7.36
N ASP A 109 -0.29 2.42 -6.95
CA ASP A 109 1.04 2.61 -7.52
C ASP A 109 1.07 2.14 -8.98
N PRO A 110 1.52 2.97 -9.93
CA PRO A 110 1.71 2.55 -11.33
C PRO A 110 2.65 1.35 -11.49
N LEU A 111 3.56 1.14 -10.51
CA LEU A 111 4.49 0.02 -10.49
C LEU A 111 4.06 -1.10 -9.54
N TYR A 112 2.78 -1.14 -9.18
CA TYR A 112 2.24 -2.23 -8.35
C TYR A 112 2.47 -3.59 -9.01
N PRO A 113 3.06 -4.57 -8.30
CA PRO A 113 3.39 -5.86 -8.89
C PRO A 113 2.12 -6.65 -9.25
N ALA A 114 2.15 -7.36 -10.37
CA ALA A 114 1.05 -8.24 -10.79
C ALA A 114 0.74 -9.32 -9.75
N THR A 115 1.78 -9.78 -9.04
CA THR A 115 1.68 -10.70 -7.90
C THR A 115 2.45 -10.10 -6.73
N VAL A 116 1.75 -9.78 -5.64
CA VAL A 116 2.39 -9.29 -4.41
C VAL A 116 3.17 -10.43 -3.77
N PRO A 117 4.46 -10.23 -3.42
CA PRO A 117 5.24 -11.22 -2.69
C PRO A 117 4.57 -11.62 -1.38
N THR A 118 4.70 -12.86 -0.98
CA THR A 118 4.12 -13.39 0.27
C THR A 118 5.09 -13.38 1.44
N VAL A 119 6.39 -13.20 1.16
CA VAL A 119 7.46 -13.18 2.17
C VAL A 119 8.51 -12.12 1.84
N ILE A 120 9.10 -11.54 2.86
CA ILE A 120 10.20 -10.57 2.73
C ILE A 120 11.55 -11.30 2.75
N LEU A 121 11.70 -12.25 3.64
CA LEU A 121 12.91 -13.06 3.79
C LEU A 121 12.70 -14.46 3.25
N ARG A 122 13.75 -14.99 2.64
CA ARG A 122 13.76 -16.33 2.07
C ARG A 122 13.53 -17.39 3.15
N ALA A 123 12.58 -18.29 2.91
CA ALA A 123 12.30 -19.41 3.77
C ALA A 123 13.47 -20.40 3.80
N GLY A 124 13.66 -21.11 4.93
CA GLY A 124 14.70 -22.13 5.09
C GLY A 124 16.11 -21.60 5.37
N VAL A 125 16.32 -20.29 5.43
CA VAL A 125 17.61 -19.70 5.84
C VAL A 125 17.60 -19.46 7.34
N ALA A 126 18.33 -20.28 8.08
CA ALA A 126 18.35 -20.24 9.56
C ALA A 126 18.75 -18.87 10.14
N ALA A 127 19.69 -18.18 9.51
CA ALA A 127 20.13 -16.83 9.93
C ALA A 127 19.10 -15.73 9.66
N ARG A 128 18.03 -16.01 8.90
CA ARG A 128 16.99 -15.04 8.49
C ARG A 128 17.57 -13.71 7.98
N ASN A 129 18.64 -13.79 7.23
CA ASN A 129 19.38 -12.62 6.73
C ASN A 129 19.37 -12.50 5.20
N GLN A 130 18.68 -13.37 4.49
CA GLN A 130 18.60 -13.36 3.04
C GLN A 130 17.23 -12.91 2.59
N MET A 131 17.20 -11.88 1.73
CA MET A 131 15.96 -11.39 1.12
C MET A 131 15.39 -12.42 0.13
N ASP A 132 14.08 -12.47 0.04
CA ASP A 132 13.39 -13.28 -0.97
C ASP A 132 13.54 -12.65 -2.36
N THR A 133 13.76 -13.47 -3.38
CA THR A 133 14.00 -13.01 -4.75
C THR A 133 12.76 -12.36 -5.38
N THR A 134 11.56 -12.81 -5.04
CA THR A 134 10.31 -12.21 -5.54
C THR A 134 10.07 -10.84 -4.92
N PHE A 135 10.44 -10.66 -3.65
CA PHE A 135 10.31 -9.38 -2.97
C PHE A 135 11.27 -8.33 -3.55
N ILE A 136 12.55 -8.66 -3.75
CA ILE A 136 13.53 -7.72 -4.33
C ILE A 136 13.35 -7.47 -5.82
N ALA A 137 12.64 -8.34 -6.54
CA ALA A 137 12.27 -8.13 -7.94
C ALA A 137 11.05 -7.22 -8.09
N SER A 138 10.28 -7.00 -7.03
CA SER A 138 9.07 -6.17 -7.03
C SER A 138 9.42 -4.75 -6.59
N THR A 139 8.93 -3.73 -7.29
CA THR A 139 9.16 -2.34 -6.91
C THR A 139 8.29 -1.96 -5.71
N ILE A 140 8.90 -1.69 -4.55
CA ILE A 140 8.18 -1.23 -3.36
C ILE A 140 7.76 0.24 -3.50
N SER A 141 6.62 0.58 -2.90
CA SER A 141 6.01 1.92 -2.98
C SER A 141 6.55 2.91 -1.96
N LEU A 142 7.45 2.47 -1.08
CA LEU A 142 8.00 3.28 0.02
C LEU A 142 9.51 3.47 -0.15
N GLU A 143 9.99 4.59 0.33
CA GLU A 143 11.41 4.92 0.47
C GLU A 143 11.70 5.28 1.93
N PHE A 144 12.96 5.09 2.36
CA PHE A 144 13.36 5.17 3.76
C PHE A 144 14.59 6.05 3.94
N VAL A 145 14.57 6.84 5.01
CA VAL A 145 15.72 7.65 5.43
C VAL A 145 16.60 6.82 6.37
N GLY A 146 17.91 6.79 6.09
CA GLY A 146 18.89 6.13 6.94
C GLY A 146 19.50 7.07 7.98
N GLY A 147 20.11 6.49 9.03
CA GLY A 147 20.88 7.22 10.03
C GLY A 147 20.03 7.96 11.07
N VAL A 148 18.71 7.81 11.06
CA VAL A 148 17.77 8.50 11.97
C VAL A 148 17.74 7.81 13.35
N LYS A 149 17.61 8.62 14.42
CA LYS A 149 17.43 8.18 15.80
C LYS A 149 16.11 8.68 16.35
N MET A 150 15.56 7.99 17.34
CA MET A 150 14.36 8.43 18.07
C MET A 150 14.55 9.75 18.81
N SER A 151 15.81 10.12 19.12
CA SER A 151 16.16 11.40 19.74
C SER A 151 16.26 12.57 18.76
N ASP A 152 16.12 12.32 17.45
CA ASP A 152 16.12 13.39 16.46
C ASP A 152 14.81 14.20 16.53
N THR A 153 14.76 15.33 15.83
CA THR A 153 13.58 16.21 15.88
C THR A 153 12.34 15.53 15.30
N ALA A 154 11.17 15.79 15.89
CA ALA A 154 9.89 15.24 15.43
C ALA A 154 9.52 15.62 13.98
N THR A 155 10.24 16.56 13.38
CA THR A 155 10.09 16.96 11.97
C THR A 155 11.01 16.19 11.02
N THR A 156 11.80 15.24 11.54
CA THR A 156 12.69 14.41 10.71
C THR A 156 11.86 13.41 9.91
N PRO A 157 11.90 13.44 8.57
CA PRO A 157 11.20 12.46 7.75
C PRO A 157 11.88 11.09 7.89
N VAL A 158 11.11 10.04 7.96
CA VAL A 158 11.60 8.67 8.15
C VAL A 158 11.20 7.76 7.01
N VAL A 159 9.94 7.75 6.66
CA VAL A 159 9.37 6.93 5.59
C VAL A 159 8.51 7.80 4.69
N TYR A 160 8.61 7.64 3.40
CA TYR A 160 7.79 8.37 2.46
C TYR A 160 7.44 7.51 1.24
N THR A 161 6.37 7.88 0.53
CA THR A 161 6.02 7.22 -0.73
C THR A 161 7.06 7.52 -1.79
N ARG A 162 7.35 6.53 -2.65
CA ARG A 162 8.34 6.66 -3.73
C ARG A 162 8.04 7.84 -4.65
N GLY A 163 9.09 8.43 -5.18
CA GLY A 163 9.02 9.48 -6.20
C GLY A 163 9.09 10.90 -5.66
N LEU A 164 9.38 11.10 -4.38
CA LEU A 164 9.70 12.42 -3.82
C LEU A 164 11.04 12.89 -4.36
N GLN A 165 11.07 14.10 -4.91
CA GLN A 165 12.30 14.74 -5.43
C GLN A 165 12.89 15.70 -4.40
N THR A 166 14.17 16.01 -4.55
CA THR A 166 14.90 16.95 -3.68
C THR A 166 14.25 18.35 -3.64
N ALA A 167 13.56 18.74 -4.72
CA ALA A 167 12.81 19.99 -4.78
C ALA A 167 11.45 19.99 -4.02
N GLY A 168 11.12 18.88 -3.35
CA GLY A 168 9.83 18.74 -2.64
C GLY A 168 8.64 18.47 -3.56
N THR A 169 8.87 18.14 -4.82
CA THR A 169 7.84 17.75 -5.79
C THR A 169 7.82 16.24 -5.98
N TRP A 170 6.75 15.71 -6.56
CA TRP A 170 6.61 14.27 -6.85
C TRP A 170 6.82 13.99 -8.34
N ASN A 171 7.47 12.88 -8.65
CA ASN A 171 7.67 12.43 -10.02
C ASN A 171 6.34 12.06 -10.70
N GLY A 172 6.07 12.68 -11.83
CA GLY A 172 4.97 12.30 -12.73
C GLY A 172 5.29 11.06 -13.57
N THR A 173 4.50 10.86 -14.63
CA THR A 173 4.59 9.68 -15.52
C THR A 173 5.77 9.69 -16.48
N THR A 174 6.53 10.78 -16.56
CA THR A 174 7.67 10.94 -17.49
C THR A 174 8.91 10.13 -17.08
N ASN A 175 9.02 9.73 -15.81
CA ASN A 175 10.12 8.90 -15.31
C ASN A 175 9.64 7.46 -15.09
N ALA A 176 9.92 6.58 -16.05
CA ALA A 176 9.42 5.19 -16.05
C ALA A 176 9.98 4.33 -14.89
N THR A 177 11.12 4.70 -14.29
CA THR A 177 11.77 3.91 -13.24
C THR A 177 11.51 4.43 -11.82
N ASN A 178 11.12 5.69 -11.69
CA ASN A 178 10.86 6.33 -10.39
C ASN A 178 9.57 7.18 -10.43
N ILE A 179 8.52 6.62 -10.99
CA ILE A 179 7.19 7.25 -10.97
C ILE A 179 6.73 7.34 -9.52
N GLY A 180 6.18 8.50 -9.12
CA GLY A 180 5.53 8.66 -7.82
C GLY A 180 4.32 7.73 -7.67
N VAL A 181 4.09 7.22 -6.48
CA VAL A 181 2.97 6.31 -6.17
C VAL A 181 1.62 6.90 -6.60
N TYR A 182 1.46 8.20 -6.44
CA TYR A 182 0.29 8.96 -6.91
C TYR A 182 0.66 9.93 -8.06
N LYS A 183 1.71 9.60 -8.82
CA LYS A 183 2.27 10.44 -9.86
C LYS A 183 2.71 11.80 -9.29
N ASP A 184 2.40 12.89 -9.96
CA ASP A 184 2.68 14.27 -9.56
C ASP A 184 1.64 14.88 -8.59
N THR A 185 0.59 14.13 -8.25
CA THR A 185 -0.50 14.64 -7.39
C THR A 185 -0.16 14.66 -5.89
N GLY A 186 1.04 14.21 -5.50
CA GLY A 186 1.50 14.21 -4.12
C GLY A 186 1.91 12.83 -3.60
N GLY A 187 2.03 12.72 -2.28
CA GLY A 187 2.40 11.49 -1.58
C GLY A 187 2.25 11.64 -0.08
N TYR A 188 2.73 10.67 0.65
CA TYR A 188 2.74 10.67 2.11
C TYR A 188 4.17 10.68 2.63
N ILE A 189 4.40 11.41 3.71
CA ILE A 189 5.65 11.43 4.47
C ILE A 189 5.29 11.16 5.93
N ALA A 190 5.96 10.20 6.55
CA ALA A 190 5.90 9.95 7.98
C ALA A 190 7.13 10.56 8.65
N PHE A 191 6.91 11.31 9.71
CA PHE A 191 7.92 11.93 10.53
C PHE A 191 8.03 11.18 11.87
N LEU A 192 9.13 11.40 12.61
CA LEU A 192 9.33 10.83 13.94
C LEU A 192 8.19 11.11 14.89
#